data_1084efac6713fc2b8d71bf357baa082a
#
_entry.id   1084efac6713fc2b8d71bf357baa082a
#
_cell.length_a   1.000
_cell.length_b   1.000
_cell.length_c   1.000
_cell.angle_alpha   90.00
_cell.angle_beta   90.00
_cell.angle_gamma   90.00
#
_symmetry.space_group_name_H-M   'P 1'
#
loop_
_entity.id
_entity.type
_entity.pdbx_description
1 polymer ?
#
loop_
_entity_poly.entity_id
_entity_poly.type
_entity_poly.pdbx_seq_one_letter_code
_entity_poly.pdbx_strand_id
1 'polypeptide(L)'
;MTSQFLSIYYLYKLDHYIVNDLGLKHMVKYMDDYVILCRDREYLRYVKDIIIDKLNIEYKLRINEKKTFIIDSVNGFEFLGYRYRVINNKIYISIKSENKRRRNNNIKKNDCLYSNGFIDYKRYFNSMNNYMNSYKYIRR
;
A
#
# COMPACT_ATOMS: atom_id res chain seq x y z
N MET A 1 13.10 1.42 14.41
CA MET A 1 11.78 1.19 15.06
C MET A 1 11.11 2.46 15.59
N THR A 2 11.85 3.42 16.14
CA THR A 2 11.30 4.67 16.71
C THR A 2 10.57 5.58 15.71
N SER A 3 11.04 5.72 14.48
CA SER A 3 10.40 6.58 13.46
C SER A 3 9.00 6.11 13.04
N GLN A 4 8.77 4.80 13.00
CA GLN A 4 7.45 4.23 12.67
C GLN A 4 6.43 4.53 13.76
N PHE A 5 6.84 4.36 15.03
CA PHE A 5 6.00 4.67 16.19
C PHE A 5 5.65 6.16 16.24
N LEU A 6 6.65 7.03 16.03
CA LEU A 6 6.45 8.47 16.02
C LEU A 6 5.52 8.92 14.89
N SER A 7 5.58 8.35 13.69
CA SER A 7 4.69 8.72 12.59
C SER A 7 3.23 8.34 12.87
N ILE A 8 3.00 7.18 13.51
CA ILE A 8 1.66 6.75 13.91
C ILE A 8 1.09 7.70 14.96
N TYR A 9 1.87 8.02 15.99
CA TYR A 9 1.46 8.93 17.06
C TYR A 9 1.23 10.35 16.56
N TYR A 10 2.09 10.84 15.66
CA TYR A 10 2.01 12.20 15.13
C TYR A 10 0.72 12.45 14.35
N LEU A 11 0.27 11.48 13.57
CA LEU A 11 -0.94 11.57 12.73
C LEU A 11 -2.21 11.04 13.41
N TYR A 12 -2.13 10.60 14.67
CA TYR A 12 -3.26 10.01 15.39
C TYR A 12 -4.50 10.93 15.45
N LYS A 13 -4.31 12.22 15.72
CA LYS A 13 -5.41 13.19 15.74
C LYS A 13 -6.05 13.37 14.35
N LEU A 14 -5.25 13.31 13.29
CA LEU A 14 -5.76 13.35 11.92
C LEU A 14 -6.60 12.11 11.60
N ASP A 15 -6.15 10.92 12.03
CA ASP A 15 -6.89 9.68 11.84
C ASP A 15 -8.27 9.75 12.51
N HIS A 16 -8.31 10.23 13.75
CA HIS A 16 -9.56 10.46 14.50
C HIS A 16 -10.48 11.45 13.79
N TYR A 17 -9.94 12.55 13.30
CA TYR A 17 -10.68 13.56 12.57
C TYR A 17 -11.31 12.98 11.29
N ILE A 18 -10.55 12.21 10.52
CA ILE A 18 -11.07 11.58 9.28
C ILE A 18 -12.21 10.61 9.58
N VAL A 19 -12.09 9.79 10.62
CA VAL A 19 -13.07 8.75 10.93
C VAL A 19 -14.30 9.32 11.64
N ASN A 20 -14.09 10.16 12.65
CA ASN A 20 -15.17 10.60 13.54
C ASN A 20 -15.84 11.88 13.07
N ASP A 21 -15.07 12.89 12.67
CA ASP A 21 -15.62 14.19 12.28
C ASP A 21 -16.07 14.23 10.82
N LEU A 22 -15.26 13.63 9.92
CA LEU A 22 -15.61 13.50 8.51
C LEU A 22 -16.42 12.21 8.19
N GLY A 23 -16.66 11.35 9.17
CA GLY A 23 -17.51 10.16 9.02
C GLY A 23 -16.98 9.10 8.04
N LEU A 24 -15.70 9.13 7.67
CA LEU A 24 -15.09 8.22 6.69
C LEU A 24 -14.58 6.95 7.36
N LYS A 25 -15.51 6.06 7.69
CA LYS A 25 -15.24 4.80 8.41
C LYS A 25 -14.43 3.77 7.60
N HIS A 26 -14.46 3.87 6.25
CA HIS A 26 -13.74 2.94 5.37
C HIS A 26 -12.38 3.51 5.00
N MET A 27 -11.48 3.53 5.97
CA MET A 27 -10.11 4.01 5.83
C MET A 27 -9.13 2.90 6.19
N VAL A 28 -8.07 2.77 5.41
CA VAL A 28 -6.90 1.94 5.70
C VAL A 28 -5.68 2.83 5.71
N LYS A 29 -4.87 2.73 6.75
CA LYS A 29 -3.62 3.46 6.91
C LYS A 29 -2.46 2.50 7.07
N TYR A 30 -1.34 2.81 6.44
CA TYR A 30 -0.06 2.16 6.67
C TYR A 30 1.03 3.23 6.70
N MET A 31 1.53 3.55 7.88
CA MET A 31 2.45 4.65 8.16
C MET A 31 1.87 6.01 7.69
N ASP A 32 2.40 6.54 6.59
CA ASP A 32 2.04 7.79 5.91
C ASP A 32 1.13 7.59 4.69
N ASP A 33 0.89 6.34 4.28
CA ASP A 33 0.01 6.02 3.16
C ASP A 33 -1.44 5.80 3.64
N TYR A 34 -2.39 6.48 2.99
CA TYR A 34 -3.83 6.37 3.28
C TYR A 34 -4.61 5.90 2.06
N VAL A 35 -5.56 5.01 2.28
CA VAL A 35 -6.61 4.66 1.32
C VAL A 35 -7.95 4.90 1.98
N ILE A 36 -8.75 5.78 1.40
CA ILE A 36 -10.09 6.14 1.89
C ILE A 36 -11.10 5.75 0.83
N LEU A 37 -12.14 5.01 1.23
CA LEU A 37 -13.20 4.57 0.33
C LEU A 37 -14.50 5.31 0.68
N CYS A 38 -15.11 5.93 -0.32
CA CYS A 38 -16.41 6.57 -0.21
C CYS A 38 -17.18 6.39 -1.53
N ARG A 39 -18.50 6.39 -1.45
CA ARG A 39 -19.38 6.30 -2.64
C ARG A 39 -19.51 7.64 -3.34
N ASP A 40 -19.47 8.72 -2.60
CA ASP A 40 -19.60 10.08 -3.11
C ASP A 40 -18.23 10.65 -3.49
N ARG A 41 -18.05 10.90 -4.79
CA ARG A 41 -16.80 11.43 -5.36
C ARG A 41 -16.59 12.90 -5.03
N GLU A 42 -17.66 13.69 -5.00
CA GLU A 42 -17.59 15.12 -4.67
C GLU A 42 -17.22 15.31 -3.20
N TYR A 43 -17.82 14.47 -2.34
CA TYR A 43 -17.43 14.46 -0.93
C TYR A 43 -15.96 14.06 -0.73
N LEU A 44 -15.44 13.10 -1.49
CA LEU A 44 -14.01 12.77 -1.43
C LEU A 44 -13.09 13.93 -1.87
N ARG A 45 -13.52 14.74 -2.84
CA ARG A 45 -12.76 15.94 -3.25
C ARG A 45 -12.71 16.94 -2.11
N TYR A 46 -13.86 17.25 -1.54
CA TYR A 46 -13.97 18.15 -0.38
C TYR A 46 -13.09 17.67 0.79
N VAL A 47 -13.20 16.39 1.14
CA VAL A 47 -12.39 15.79 2.21
C VAL A 47 -10.89 15.84 1.91
N LYS A 48 -10.50 15.57 0.67
CA LYS A 48 -9.11 15.66 0.23
C LYS A 48 -8.54 17.04 0.51
N ASP A 49 -9.28 18.10 0.14
CA ASP A 49 -8.83 19.47 0.31
C ASP A 49 -8.72 19.84 1.80
N ILE A 50 -9.69 19.46 2.61
CA ILE A 50 -9.64 19.64 4.09
C ILE A 50 -8.42 18.92 4.70
N ILE A 51 -8.14 17.68 4.29
CA ILE A 51 -6.99 16.94 4.82
C ILE A 51 -5.69 17.62 4.44
N ILE A 52 -5.58 18.12 3.19
CA ILE A 52 -4.41 18.87 2.73
C ILE A 52 -4.18 20.13 3.58
N ASP A 53 -5.21 20.93 3.77
CA ASP A 53 -5.15 22.16 4.56
C ASP A 53 -4.77 21.86 6.01
N LYS A 54 -5.39 20.86 6.61
CA LYS A 54 -5.07 20.43 7.97
C LYS A 54 -3.63 19.96 8.13
N LEU A 55 -3.13 19.16 7.17
CA LEU A 55 -1.73 18.73 7.16
C LEU A 55 -0.77 19.92 7.04
N ASN A 56 -1.06 20.88 6.17
CA ASN A 56 -0.23 22.07 5.98
C ASN A 56 -0.24 22.99 7.21
N ILE A 57 -1.42 23.27 7.76
CA ILE A 57 -1.58 24.27 8.83
C ILE A 57 -1.16 23.72 10.19
N GLU A 58 -1.71 22.55 10.58
CA GLU A 58 -1.51 22.00 11.92
C GLU A 58 -0.22 21.18 12.04
N TYR A 59 0.06 20.34 11.00
CA TYR A 59 1.18 19.39 11.05
C TYR A 59 2.44 19.89 10.35
N LYS A 60 2.36 21.00 9.60
CA LYS A 60 3.47 21.52 8.77
C LYS A 60 4.02 20.48 7.79
N LEU A 61 3.15 19.57 7.34
CA LEU A 61 3.46 18.51 6.39
C LEU A 61 2.87 18.85 5.01
N ARG A 62 3.62 18.50 3.97
CA ARG A 62 3.15 18.61 2.58
C ARG A 62 2.87 17.23 2.02
N ILE A 63 1.74 17.09 1.34
CA ILE A 63 1.42 15.85 0.63
C ILE A 63 2.23 15.74 -0.66
N ASN A 64 2.40 14.51 -1.13
CA ASN A 64 2.91 14.26 -2.47
C ASN A 64 1.73 14.27 -3.46
N GLU A 65 1.54 15.39 -4.15
CA GLU A 65 0.43 15.60 -5.10
C GLU A 65 0.41 14.54 -6.21
N LYS A 66 1.58 14.08 -6.68
CA LYS A 66 1.69 13.06 -7.72
C LYS A 66 1.17 11.69 -7.27
N LYS A 67 1.12 11.45 -5.96
CA LYS A 67 0.64 10.21 -5.36
C LYS A 67 -0.73 10.35 -4.71
N THR A 68 -1.30 11.56 -4.66
CA THR A 68 -2.58 11.83 -4.02
C THR A 68 -3.65 12.07 -5.07
N PHE A 69 -4.49 11.08 -5.32
CA PHE A 69 -5.50 11.12 -6.37
C PHE A 69 -6.78 10.41 -5.95
N ILE A 70 -7.88 10.76 -6.60
CA ILE A 70 -9.19 10.11 -6.46
C ILE A 70 -9.42 9.26 -7.70
N ILE A 71 -9.70 7.99 -7.52
CA ILE A 71 -9.88 7.02 -8.60
C ILE A 71 -11.09 6.13 -8.35
N ASP A 72 -11.75 5.69 -9.41
CA ASP A 72 -12.79 4.69 -9.31
C ASP A 72 -12.20 3.30 -9.05
N SER A 73 -12.82 2.55 -8.13
CA SER A 73 -12.36 1.22 -7.72
C SER A 73 -12.28 0.21 -8.88
N VAL A 74 -13.06 0.42 -9.95
CA VAL A 74 -13.04 -0.38 -11.18
C VAL A 74 -11.71 -0.21 -11.93
N ASN A 75 -11.18 1.02 -11.98
CA ASN A 75 -9.87 1.30 -12.59
C ASN A 75 -8.73 0.71 -11.79
N GLY A 76 -8.97 0.49 -10.49
CA GLY A 76 -8.03 -0.09 -9.55
C GLY A 76 -6.99 0.90 -9.05
N PHE A 77 -6.47 0.61 -7.87
CA PHE A 77 -5.43 1.39 -7.21
C PHE A 77 -4.32 0.48 -6.69
N GLU A 78 -3.16 1.06 -6.45
CA GLU A 78 -1.99 0.36 -5.91
C GLU A 78 -1.80 0.75 -4.44
N PHE A 79 -1.63 -0.26 -3.58
CA PHE A 79 -1.36 -0.07 -2.16
C PHE A 79 -0.48 -1.22 -1.64
N LEU A 80 0.56 -0.90 -0.91
CA LEU A 80 1.52 -1.85 -0.33
C LEU A 80 2.08 -2.89 -1.32
N GLY A 81 2.31 -2.47 -2.57
CA GLY A 81 2.88 -3.35 -3.59
C GLY A 81 1.89 -4.26 -4.31
N TYR A 82 0.62 -4.15 -3.97
CA TYR A 82 -0.48 -4.85 -4.62
C TYR A 82 -1.36 -3.88 -5.41
N ARG A 83 -2.01 -4.40 -6.44
CA ARG A 83 -3.05 -3.70 -7.20
C ARG A 83 -4.39 -4.30 -6.88
N TYR A 84 -5.33 -3.46 -6.48
CA TYR A 84 -6.70 -3.80 -6.11
C TYR A 84 -7.65 -3.29 -7.19
N ARG A 85 -8.62 -4.11 -7.60
CA ARG A 85 -9.71 -3.75 -8.51
C ARG A 85 -11.02 -4.33 -8.01
N VAL A 86 -12.12 -3.62 -8.22
CA VAL A 86 -13.46 -4.12 -7.96
C VAL A 86 -14.19 -4.25 -9.29
N ILE A 87 -14.53 -5.48 -9.69
CA ILE A 87 -15.24 -5.79 -10.93
C ILE A 87 -16.42 -6.69 -10.56
N ASN A 88 -17.64 -6.32 -10.95
CA ASN A 88 -18.85 -7.09 -10.66
C ASN A 88 -18.97 -7.47 -9.17
N ASN A 89 -18.76 -6.52 -8.27
CA ASN A 89 -18.76 -6.69 -6.80
C ASN A 89 -17.76 -7.73 -6.27
N LYS A 90 -16.77 -8.13 -7.08
CA LYS A 90 -15.67 -8.99 -6.66
C LYS A 90 -14.36 -8.21 -6.59
N ILE A 91 -13.58 -8.48 -5.55
CA ILE A 91 -12.26 -7.85 -5.35
C ILE A 91 -11.20 -8.73 -6.00
N TYR A 92 -10.45 -8.14 -6.94
CA TYR A 92 -9.29 -8.75 -7.58
C TYR A 92 -8.01 -8.13 -7.03
N ILE A 93 -7.12 -8.97 -6.53
CA ILE A 93 -5.83 -8.55 -5.99
C ILE A 93 -4.74 -9.14 -6.87
N SER A 94 -3.83 -8.30 -7.34
CA SER A 94 -2.66 -8.74 -8.11
C SER A 94 -1.39 -8.04 -7.59
N ILE A 95 -0.23 -8.64 -7.84
CA ILE A 95 1.05 -7.99 -7.52
C ILE A 95 1.33 -6.91 -8.56
N LYS A 96 1.83 -5.77 -8.12
CA LYS A 96 2.36 -4.72 -8.99
C LYS A 96 3.41 -5.29 -9.97
N SER A 97 3.31 -4.94 -11.26
CA SER A 97 4.16 -5.50 -12.32
C SER A 97 5.65 -5.36 -12.05
N GLU A 98 6.07 -4.23 -11.48
CA GLU A 98 7.46 -3.98 -11.08
C GLU A 98 7.92 -4.96 -9.99
N ASN A 99 7.10 -5.19 -8.97
CA ASN A 99 7.39 -6.12 -7.89
C ASN A 99 7.47 -7.56 -8.41
N LYS A 100 6.60 -7.93 -9.34
CA LYS A 100 6.64 -9.22 -10.02
C LYS A 100 7.95 -9.40 -10.80
N ARG A 101 8.35 -8.38 -11.58
CA ARG A 101 9.60 -8.39 -12.34
C ARG A 101 10.83 -8.48 -11.43
N ARG A 102 10.89 -7.62 -10.40
CA ARG A 102 11.97 -7.62 -9.40
C ARG A 102 12.12 -8.98 -8.71
N ARG A 103 10.99 -9.57 -8.34
CA ARG A 103 10.98 -10.91 -7.75
C ARG A 103 11.50 -11.97 -8.69
N ASN A 104 11.01 -12.02 -9.93
CA ASN A 104 11.49 -13.00 -10.91
C ASN A 104 12.99 -12.88 -11.17
N ASN A 105 13.53 -11.66 -11.19
CA ASN A 105 14.96 -11.44 -11.30
C ASN A 105 15.71 -11.95 -10.08
N ASN A 106 15.17 -11.76 -8.87
CA ASN A 106 15.78 -12.26 -7.63
C ASN A 106 15.75 -13.80 -7.57
N ILE A 107 14.68 -14.44 -8.03
CA ILE A 107 14.59 -15.90 -8.15
C ILE A 107 15.72 -16.39 -9.07
N LYS A 108 15.81 -15.89 -10.30
CA LYS A 108 16.85 -16.26 -11.26
C LYS A 108 18.26 -16.06 -10.71
N LYS A 109 18.48 -14.95 -9.97
CA LYS A 109 19.76 -14.70 -9.32
C LYS A 109 20.08 -15.75 -8.26
N ASN A 110 19.12 -16.14 -7.42
CA ASN A 110 19.30 -17.15 -6.39
C ASN A 110 19.53 -18.55 -7.00
N ASP A 111 18.82 -18.89 -8.09
CA ASP A 111 19.02 -20.13 -8.83
C ASP A 111 20.47 -20.20 -9.36
N CYS A 112 20.95 -19.13 -9.95
CA CYS A 112 22.33 -19.04 -10.46
C CYS A 112 23.38 -19.17 -9.32
N LEU A 113 23.15 -18.48 -8.19
CA LEU A 113 24.06 -18.56 -7.03
C LEU A 113 24.10 -19.97 -6.43
N TYR A 114 22.97 -20.65 -6.35
CA TYR A 114 22.89 -22.02 -5.86
C TYR A 114 23.55 -23.01 -6.84
N SER A 115 23.26 -22.92 -8.13
CA SER A 115 23.85 -23.79 -9.16
C SER A 115 25.38 -23.67 -9.26
N ASN A 116 25.94 -22.50 -8.92
CA ASN A 116 27.37 -22.27 -8.91
C ASN A 116 28.02 -22.50 -7.52
N GLY A 117 27.27 -23.02 -6.53
CA GLY A 117 27.80 -23.34 -5.21
C GLY A 117 28.08 -22.13 -4.29
N PHE A 118 27.65 -20.90 -4.67
CA PHE A 118 27.88 -19.70 -3.86
C PHE A 118 26.97 -19.58 -2.65
N ILE A 119 25.85 -20.30 -2.62
CA ILE A 119 24.94 -20.38 -1.48
C ILE A 119 24.57 -21.84 -1.21
N ASP A 120 24.38 -22.16 0.07
CA ASP A 120 23.92 -23.48 0.50
C ASP A 120 22.41 -23.71 0.24
N TYR A 121 21.99 -24.98 0.32
CA TYR A 121 20.60 -25.37 0.12
C TYR A 121 19.67 -24.69 1.13
N LYS A 122 20.06 -24.54 2.38
CA LYS A 122 19.23 -23.93 3.44
C LYS A 122 18.93 -22.46 3.11
N ARG A 123 19.93 -21.71 2.67
CA ARG A 123 19.76 -20.28 2.26
C ARG A 123 18.92 -20.15 1.00
N TYR A 124 19.15 -21.02 0.02
CA TYR A 124 18.34 -21.09 -1.20
C TYR A 124 16.88 -21.38 -0.88
N PHE A 125 16.60 -22.44 -0.11
CA PHE A 125 15.26 -22.87 0.27
C PHE A 125 14.50 -21.79 1.05
N ASN A 126 15.13 -21.14 2.03
CA ASN A 126 14.52 -20.05 2.79
C ASN A 126 14.16 -18.86 1.90
N SER A 127 15.03 -18.53 0.95
CA SER A 127 14.78 -17.47 -0.03
C SER A 127 13.58 -17.80 -0.91
N MET A 128 13.49 -19.03 -1.43
CA MET A 128 12.40 -19.49 -2.28
C MET A 128 11.07 -19.53 -1.51
N ASN A 129 11.07 -20.01 -0.27
CA ASN A 129 9.86 -20.01 0.58
C ASN A 129 9.32 -18.60 0.83
N ASN A 130 10.19 -17.62 1.07
CA ASN A 130 9.78 -16.22 1.22
C ASN A 130 9.09 -15.70 -0.07
N TYR A 131 9.59 -16.09 -1.25
CA TYR A 131 8.96 -15.73 -2.52
C TYR A 131 7.63 -16.45 -2.73
N MET A 132 7.49 -17.69 -2.37
CA MET A 132 6.24 -18.46 -2.48
C MET A 132 5.16 -17.93 -1.52
N ASN A 133 5.51 -17.65 -0.28
CA ASN A 133 4.58 -17.15 0.73
C ASN A 133 4.00 -15.77 0.37
N SER A 134 4.72 -14.93 -0.37
CA SER A 134 4.20 -13.64 -0.84
C SER A 134 3.02 -13.75 -1.80
N TYR A 135 2.73 -14.94 -2.37
CA TYR A 135 1.58 -15.20 -3.24
C TYR A 135 0.36 -15.80 -2.54
N LYS A 136 0.49 -16.22 -1.30
CA LYS A 136 -0.58 -16.93 -0.57
C LYS A 136 -1.89 -16.14 -0.48
N TYR A 137 -1.80 -14.82 -0.57
CA TYR A 137 -2.94 -13.89 -0.43
C TYR A 137 -3.50 -13.37 -1.75
N ILE A 138 -2.96 -13.83 -2.90
CA ILE A 138 -3.48 -13.43 -4.20
C ILE A 138 -4.61 -14.38 -4.59
N ARG A 139 -5.85 -13.89 -4.50
CA ARG A 139 -6.99 -14.61 -5.07
C ARG A 139 -7.03 -14.37 -6.58
N ARG A 140 -7.03 -15.47 -7.32
CA ARG A 140 -7.33 -15.47 -8.76
C ARG A 140 -8.83 -15.28 -8.99
#